data_dd73d04f8edb8149cb98b563894db63d
#
_entry.id   dd73d04f8edb8149cb98b563894db63d
#
_cell.length_a   1.000
_cell.length_b   1.000
_cell.length_c   1.000
_cell.angle_alpha   90.00
_cell.angle_beta   90.00
_cell.angle_gamma   90.00
#
_symmetry.space_group_name_H-M   'P 1'
#
loop_
_entity.id
_entity.type
_entity.pdbx_description
1 polymer ?
#
loop_
_entity_poly.entity_id
_entity_poly.type
_entity_poly.pdbx_seq_one_letter_code
_entity_poly.pdbx_strand_id
1 'polypeptide(L)'
;MRTLIRNFLKRYGYDIVKTGVPYIPATNNDVLVTVGKFQVWMPGYNVQAVNYRLYPDLNAQFGRLAKTIASKYPGMTLIDVGANVGDTIAVVKTEVDVPVIGVEGDEVTFSYLEKNSKQFNNVSIVKTFLGEKSEELNVNFEKSGWNATIIPDDKGGKQVKFKTLDAVISEGGFDNRTIKLLKVDVEGFDTIVLRGAGEIIKRHKPVVFLEYNR
;
A
#
# COMPACT_ATOMS: atom_id res chain seq x y z
N MET A 1 22.72 -34.15 1.47
CA MET A 1 21.34 -33.86 1.91
C MET A 1 20.83 -32.49 1.53
N ARG A 2 21.49 -31.37 1.89
CA ARG A 2 21.05 -29.98 1.54
C ARG A 2 20.85 -29.76 0.05
N THR A 3 21.76 -30.23 -0.81
CA THR A 3 21.70 -30.06 -2.27
C THR A 3 20.51 -30.82 -2.88
N LEU A 4 20.18 -32.00 -2.37
CA LEU A 4 19.03 -32.80 -2.86
C LEU A 4 17.70 -32.09 -2.54
N ILE A 5 17.55 -31.57 -1.33
CA ILE A 5 16.37 -30.82 -0.89
C ILE A 5 16.22 -29.55 -1.74
N ARG A 6 17.32 -28.81 -1.95
CA ARG A 6 17.33 -27.61 -2.78
C ARG A 6 16.90 -27.92 -4.23
N ASN A 7 17.45 -28.97 -4.83
CA ASN A 7 17.08 -29.37 -6.21
C ASN A 7 15.64 -29.85 -6.32
N PHE A 8 15.12 -30.51 -5.28
CA PHE A 8 13.70 -30.90 -5.22
C PHE A 8 12.80 -29.67 -5.19
N LEU A 9 13.08 -28.71 -4.29
CA LEU A 9 12.29 -27.49 -4.16
C LEU A 9 12.32 -26.63 -5.43
N LYS A 10 13.46 -26.57 -6.14
CA LYS A 10 13.57 -25.83 -7.41
C LYS A 10 12.63 -26.34 -8.48
N ARG A 11 12.28 -27.64 -8.49
CA ARG A 11 11.29 -28.21 -9.42
C ARG A 11 9.90 -27.62 -9.24
N TYR A 12 9.60 -27.10 -8.07
CA TYR A 12 8.32 -26.48 -7.72
C TYR A 12 8.41 -24.94 -7.61
N GLY A 13 9.50 -24.34 -8.14
CA GLY A 13 9.69 -22.89 -8.13
C GLY A 13 10.21 -22.31 -6.83
N TYR A 14 10.63 -23.14 -5.86
CA TYR A 14 11.18 -22.68 -4.58
C TYR A 14 12.70 -22.77 -4.55
N ASP A 15 13.37 -21.84 -3.88
CA ASP A 15 14.80 -21.95 -3.57
C ASP A 15 15.05 -21.75 -2.06
N ILE A 16 16.13 -22.36 -1.55
CA ILE A 16 16.57 -22.17 -0.18
C ILE A 16 17.68 -21.13 -0.19
N VAL A 17 17.41 -19.99 0.42
CA VAL A 17 18.37 -18.91 0.59
C VAL A 17 18.76 -18.82 2.06
N LYS A 18 20.07 -18.70 2.34
CA LYS A 18 20.53 -18.38 3.69
C LYS A 18 20.39 -16.88 3.90
N THR A 19 19.36 -16.46 4.60
CA THR A 19 19.04 -15.05 4.81
C THR A 19 19.93 -14.35 5.85
N GLY A 20 20.62 -15.12 6.69
CA GLY A 20 21.33 -14.58 7.84
C GLY A 20 20.43 -14.11 9.00
N VAL A 21 19.13 -14.11 8.78
CA VAL A 21 18.12 -13.72 9.78
C VAL A 21 17.46 -14.99 10.31
N PRO A 22 17.21 -15.11 11.62
CA PRO A 22 16.48 -16.23 12.18
C PRO A 22 15.09 -16.33 11.56
N TYR A 23 14.66 -17.56 11.25
CA TYR A 23 13.28 -17.81 10.86
C TYR A 23 12.34 -17.37 11.99
N ILE A 24 11.41 -16.50 11.68
CA ILE A 24 10.35 -16.10 12.60
C ILE A 24 9.05 -16.64 12.01
N PRO A 25 8.43 -17.62 12.67
CA PRO A 25 7.17 -18.16 12.19
C PRO A 25 6.10 -17.07 12.19
N ALA A 26 5.16 -17.16 11.24
CA ALA A 26 3.96 -16.35 11.28
C ALA A 26 3.25 -16.58 12.63
N THR A 27 2.84 -15.50 13.27
CA THR A 27 2.12 -15.54 14.54
C THR A 27 0.75 -14.89 14.37
N ASN A 28 -0.20 -15.26 15.22
CA ASN A 28 -1.49 -14.57 15.28
C ASN A 28 -1.42 -13.26 16.07
N ASN A 29 -0.26 -12.96 16.67
CA ASN A 29 -0.06 -11.75 17.44
C ASN A 29 0.49 -10.63 16.55
N ASP A 30 0.12 -9.42 16.88
CA ASP A 30 0.70 -8.23 16.27
C ASP A 30 2.22 -8.18 16.48
N VAL A 31 2.92 -7.73 15.48
CA VAL A 31 4.37 -7.54 15.53
C VAL A 31 4.74 -6.10 15.22
N LEU A 32 5.81 -5.63 15.85
CA LEU A 32 6.41 -4.35 15.58
C LEU A 32 7.63 -4.55 14.67
N VAL A 33 7.64 -3.87 13.54
CA VAL A 33 8.66 -4.05 12.50
C VAL A 33 9.31 -2.70 12.20
N THR A 34 10.64 -2.71 12.07
CA THR A 34 11.37 -1.51 11.65
C THR A 34 11.23 -1.32 10.14
N VAL A 35 10.71 -0.17 9.72
CA VAL A 35 10.60 0.25 8.32
C VAL A 35 11.26 1.60 8.18
N GLY A 36 12.43 1.64 7.54
CA GLY A 36 13.29 2.81 7.56
C GLY A 36 13.66 3.22 8.99
N LYS A 37 13.31 4.43 9.41
CA LYS A 37 13.54 4.93 10.78
C LYS A 37 12.33 4.78 11.73
N PHE A 38 11.25 4.15 11.29
CA PHE A 38 10.00 4.05 12.03
C PHE A 38 9.71 2.63 12.50
N GLN A 39 8.88 2.52 13.54
CA GLN A 39 8.34 1.26 14.02
C GLN A 39 6.90 1.12 13.54
N VAL A 40 6.60 0.10 12.76
CA VAL A 40 5.29 -0.12 12.13
C VAL A 40 4.65 -1.38 12.69
N TRP A 41 3.46 -1.24 13.23
CA TRP A 41 2.66 -2.37 13.70
C TRP A 41 2.06 -3.11 12.50
N MET A 42 2.18 -4.42 12.51
CA MET A 42 1.62 -5.31 11.49
C MET A 42 1.05 -6.56 12.14
N PRO A 43 0.02 -7.20 11.54
CA PRO A 43 -0.34 -8.55 11.95
C PRO A 43 0.84 -9.50 11.76
N GLY A 44 1.06 -10.41 12.70
CA GLY A 44 2.21 -11.30 12.65
C GLY A 44 2.20 -12.31 11.49
N TYR A 45 1.05 -12.49 10.84
CA TYR A 45 0.90 -13.29 9.63
C TYR A 45 1.11 -12.48 8.34
N ASN A 46 1.35 -11.17 8.43
CA ASN A 46 1.63 -10.32 7.27
C ASN A 46 3.02 -10.64 6.72
N VAL A 47 3.07 -10.99 5.43
CA VAL A 47 4.34 -11.32 4.75
C VAL A 47 5.32 -10.15 4.75
N GLN A 48 4.84 -8.91 4.77
CA GLN A 48 5.70 -7.71 4.84
C GLN A 48 6.47 -7.64 6.16
N ALA A 49 5.91 -8.19 7.24
CA ALA A 49 6.63 -8.28 8.51
C ALA A 49 7.90 -9.13 8.40
N VAL A 50 7.87 -10.18 7.59
CA VAL A 50 9.04 -11.00 7.27
C VAL A 50 9.95 -10.28 6.28
N ASN A 51 9.38 -9.70 5.23
CA ASN A 51 10.12 -9.05 4.16
C ASN A 51 10.99 -7.90 4.67
N TYR A 52 10.47 -6.99 5.50
CA TYR A 52 11.25 -5.88 6.06
C TYR A 52 12.35 -6.35 7.02
N ARG A 53 12.18 -7.49 7.69
CA ARG A 53 13.25 -8.07 8.52
C ARG A 53 14.36 -8.69 7.69
N LEU A 54 14.02 -9.30 6.54
CA LEU A 54 14.98 -9.88 5.61
C LEU A 54 15.66 -8.83 4.75
N TYR A 55 14.93 -7.80 4.38
CA TYR A 55 15.33 -6.73 3.46
C TYR A 55 14.99 -5.38 4.07
N PRO A 56 15.84 -4.85 4.98
CA PRO A 56 15.57 -3.56 5.64
C PRO A 56 15.37 -2.38 4.69
N ASP A 57 15.97 -2.46 3.50
CA ASP A 57 15.86 -1.44 2.44
C ASP A 57 14.71 -1.71 1.45
N LEU A 58 13.80 -2.63 1.79
CA LEU A 58 12.62 -2.90 0.96
C LEU A 58 11.86 -1.59 0.68
N ASN A 59 11.50 -1.38 -0.58
CA ASN A 59 10.83 -0.18 -1.06
C ASN A 59 11.61 1.16 -0.89
N ALA A 60 12.86 1.16 -0.43
CA ALA A 60 13.65 2.38 -0.25
C ALA A 60 13.78 3.20 -1.55
N GLN A 61 13.74 2.56 -2.72
CA GLN A 61 13.72 3.24 -4.02
C GLN A 61 12.50 4.16 -4.17
N PHE A 62 11.34 3.79 -3.62
CA PHE A 62 10.14 4.64 -3.65
C PHE A 62 10.30 5.88 -2.77
N GLY A 63 10.91 5.72 -1.58
CA GLY A 63 11.26 6.86 -0.72
C GLY A 63 12.22 7.84 -1.42
N ARG A 64 13.26 7.32 -2.11
CA ARG A 64 14.19 8.16 -2.90
C ARG A 64 13.51 8.85 -4.08
N LEU A 65 12.55 8.17 -4.76
CA LEU A 65 11.73 8.79 -5.79
C LEU A 65 10.93 9.95 -5.22
N ALA A 66 10.25 9.75 -4.10
CA ALA A 66 9.47 10.81 -3.42
C ALA A 66 10.36 12.02 -3.07
N LYS A 67 11.55 11.78 -2.53
CA LYS A 67 12.54 12.83 -2.22
C LYS A 67 12.97 13.60 -3.46
N THR A 68 13.21 12.89 -4.57
CA THR A 68 13.61 13.52 -5.85
C THR A 68 12.49 14.41 -6.39
N ILE A 69 11.24 13.93 -6.32
CA ILE A 69 10.08 14.73 -6.78
C ILE A 69 9.88 15.93 -5.85
N ALA A 70 10.02 15.76 -4.52
CA ALA A 70 9.89 16.84 -3.56
C ALA A 70 10.94 17.94 -3.74
N SER A 71 12.16 17.59 -4.13
CA SER A 71 13.20 18.59 -4.44
C SER A 71 12.84 19.45 -5.66
N LYS A 72 12.12 18.89 -6.62
CA LYS A 72 11.64 19.62 -7.81
C LYS A 72 10.34 20.38 -7.55
N TYR A 73 9.49 19.87 -6.68
CA TYR A 73 8.19 20.44 -6.35
C TYR A 73 8.05 20.60 -4.82
N PRO A 74 8.66 21.64 -4.23
CA PRO A 74 8.54 21.89 -2.79
C PRO A 74 7.06 22.01 -2.36
N GLY A 75 6.70 21.40 -1.23
CA GLY A 75 5.33 21.39 -0.75
C GLY A 75 4.39 20.42 -1.48
N MET A 76 4.93 19.52 -2.30
CA MET A 76 4.13 18.49 -2.95
C MET A 76 3.41 17.58 -1.94
N THR A 77 2.31 16.99 -2.38
CA THR A 77 1.58 15.93 -1.67
C THR A 77 1.73 14.61 -2.43
N LEU A 78 1.97 13.53 -1.67
CA LEU A 78 1.84 12.15 -2.13
C LEU A 78 0.41 11.66 -1.86
N ILE A 79 -0.18 10.96 -2.84
CA ILE A 79 -1.32 10.08 -2.58
C ILE A 79 -0.83 8.62 -2.63
N ASP A 80 -1.12 7.87 -1.56
CA ASP A 80 -0.81 6.44 -1.43
C ASP A 80 -2.11 5.65 -1.41
N VAL A 81 -2.50 5.10 -2.57
CA VAL A 81 -3.68 4.25 -2.72
C VAL A 81 -3.28 2.80 -2.49
N GLY A 82 -4.02 2.11 -1.64
CA GLY A 82 -3.60 0.85 -1.06
C GLY A 82 -2.49 1.09 -0.04
N ALA A 83 -2.75 2.02 0.90
CA ALA A 83 -1.77 2.42 1.91
C ALA A 83 -1.46 1.30 2.92
N ASN A 84 -2.24 0.24 2.90
CA ASN A 84 -2.06 -0.95 3.72
C ASN A 84 -1.87 -0.56 5.21
N VAL A 85 -0.87 -1.08 5.87
CA VAL A 85 -0.53 -0.75 7.27
C VAL A 85 0.25 0.57 7.41
N GLY A 86 0.55 1.27 6.31
CA GLY A 86 1.32 2.52 6.30
C GLY A 86 2.84 2.33 6.20
N ASP A 87 3.29 1.15 5.80
CA ASP A 87 4.71 0.86 5.62
C ASP A 87 5.34 1.68 4.48
N THR A 88 4.63 1.86 3.36
CA THR A 88 5.05 2.76 2.28
C THR A 88 5.18 4.21 2.76
N ILE A 89 4.25 4.67 3.61
CA ILE A 89 4.31 5.99 4.22
C ILE A 89 5.58 6.11 5.09
N ALA A 90 5.89 5.09 5.90
CA ALA A 90 7.11 5.06 6.71
C ALA A 90 8.39 5.14 5.87
N VAL A 91 8.43 4.42 4.74
CA VAL A 91 9.53 4.49 3.76
C VAL A 91 9.71 5.90 3.23
N VAL A 92 8.63 6.55 2.79
CA VAL A 92 8.69 7.93 2.28
C VAL A 92 9.13 8.90 3.37
N LYS A 93 8.53 8.82 4.55
CA LYS A 93 8.86 9.69 5.70
C LYS A 93 10.29 9.48 6.22
N THR A 94 10.91 8.36 5.90
CA THR A 94 12.34 8.13 6.19
C THR A 94 13.23 9.04 5.35
N GLU A 95 12.89 9.26 4.09
CA GLU A 95 13.68 10.01 3.12
C GLU A 95 13.30 11.50 3.05
N VAL A 96 12.00 11.81 3.18
CA VAL A 96 11.49 13.17 3.03
C VAL A 96 10.16 13.34 3.80
N ASP A 97 10.01 14.48 4.48
CA ASP A 97 8.76 14.82 5.17
C ASP A 97 7.83 15.64 4.25
N VAL A 98 7.02 14.95 3.46
CA VAL A 98 6.00 15.55 2.59
C VAL A 98 4.60 15.21 3.11
N PRO A 99 3.57 16.06 2.85
CA PRO A 99 2.19 15.67 3.10
C PRO A 99 1.81 14.39 2.36
N VAL A 100 1.08 13.49 3.04
CA VAL A 100 0.60 12.23 2.48
C VAL A 100 -0.90 12.10 2.71
N ILE A 101 -1.61 11.62 1.68
CA ILE A 101 -2.99 11.18 1.77
C ILE A 101 -2.98 9.67 1.53
N GLY A 102 -3.17 8.88 2.58
CA GLY A 102 -3.27 7.43 2.51
C GLY A 102 -4.71 6.99 2.35
N VAL A 103 -4.99 6.13 1.38
CA VAL A 103 -6.33 5.56 1.15
C VAL A 103 -6.25 4.05 1.29
N GLU A 104 -7.11 3.49 2.16
CA GLU A 104 -7.18 2.06 2.42
C GLU A 104 -8.65 1.65 2.65
N GLY A 105 -9.09 0.57 2.03
CA GLY A 105 -10.49 0.13 2.10
C GLY A 105 -10.76 -0.97 3.12
N ASP A 106 -9.81 -1.87 3.35
CA ASP A 106 -9.99 -2.99 4.26
C ASP A 106 -10.01 -2.53 5.72
N GLU A 107 -10.99 -3.00 6.47
CA GLU A 107 -11.21 -2.62 7.88
C GLU A 107 -10.03 -2.95 8.78
N VAL A 108 -9.50 -4.17 8.63
CA VAL A 108 -8.43 -4.66 9.50
C VAL A 108 -7.15 -3.90 9.19
N THR A 109 -6.81 -3.81 7.92
CA THR A 109 -5.61 -3.11 7.44
C THR A 109 -5.66 -1.64 7.79
N PHE A 110 -6.82 -0.99 7.60
CA PHE A 110 -7.02 0.41 7.96
C PHE A 110 -6.82 0.67 9.47
N SER A 111 -7.19 -0.27 10.34
CA SER A 111 -6.96 -0.12 11.78
C SER A 111 -5.47 -0.03 12.14
N TYR A 112 -4.61 -0.77 11.43
CA TYR A 112 -3.15 -0.64 11.55
C TYR A 112 -2.65 0.67 10.95
N LEU A 113 -3.16 1.07 9.79
CA LEU A 113 -2.83 2.36 9.18
C LEU A 113 -3.14 3.52 10.15
N GLU A 114 -4.31 3.50 10.77
CA GLU A 114 -4.71 4.51 11.76
C GLU A 114 -3.77 4.52 12.98
N LYS A 115 -3.40 3.35 13.50
CA LYS A 115 -2.46 3.22 14.61
C LYS A 115 -1.08 3.76 14.22
N ASN A 116 -0.58 3.38 13.05
CA ASN A 116 0.76 3.72 12.59
C ASN A 116 0.88 5.18 12.13
N SER A 117 -0.18 5.75 11.57
CA SER A 117 -0.15 7.14 11.07
C SER A 117 0.06 8.18 12.17
N LYS A 118 -0.26 7.85 13.42
CA LYS A 118 -0.10 8.76 14.57
C LYS A 118 1.34 9.23 14.83
N GLN A 119 2.32 8.48 14.33
CA GLN A 119 3.74 8.85 14.46
C GLN A 119 4.24 9.77 13.35
N PHE A 120 3.44 10.03 12.31
CA PHE A 120 3.85 10.82 11.15
C PHE A 120 3.21 12.21 11.18
N ASN A 121 3.98 13.22 10.82
CA ASN A 121 3.45 14.57 10.58
C ASN A 121 2.77 14.64 9.20
N ASN A 122 1.74 15.49 9.08
CA ASN A 122 1.10 15.80 7.81
C ASN A 122 0.62 14.55 7.02
N VAL A 123 0.05 13.57 7.71
CA VAL A 123 -0.58 12.40 7.11
C VAL A 123 -2.07 12.47 7.37
N SER A 124 -2.85 12.41 6.30
CA SER A 124 -4.30 12.24 6.31
C SER A 124 -4.62 10.84 5.81
N ILE A 125 -5.54 10.14 6.45
CA ILE A 125 -5.95 8.79 6.04
C ILE A 125 -7.44 8.77 5.73
N VAL A 126 -7.83 8.05 4.70
CA VAL A 126 -9.22 7.92 4.26
C VAL A 126 -9.58 6.45 4.11
N LYS A 127 -10.63 6.04 4.83
CA LYS A 127 -11.15 4.66 4.78
C LYS A 127 -12.19 4.56 3.68
N THR A 128 -11.80 4.02 2.54
CA THR A 128 -12.70 3.75 1.42
C THR A 128 -12.07 2.82 0.41
N PHE A 129 -12.89 2.06 -0.28
CA PHE A 129 -12.47 1.40 -1.52
C PHE A 129 -12.59 2.39 -2.68
N LEU A 130 -11.64 2.28 -3.62
CA LEU A 130 -11.62 3.14 -4.80
C LEU A 130 -12.04 2.36 -6.06
N GLY A 131 -12.75 3.07 -6.94
CA GLY A 131 -13.24 2.56 -8.21
C GLY A 131 -13.24 3.61 -9.31
N GLU A 132 -13.68 3.22 -10.49
CA GLU A 132 -13.89 4.14 -11.62
C GLU A 132 -15.08 5.09 -11.37
N LYS A 133 -16.04 4.64 -10.56
CA LYS A 133 -17.26 5.39 -10.21
C LYS A 133 -17.51 5.35 -8.72
N SER A 134 -18.23 6.37 -8.22
CA SER A 134 -18.75 6.35 -6.86
C SER A 134 -20.07 5.59 -6.85
N GLU A 135 -20.05 4.35 -6.38
CA GLU A 135 -21.19 3.43 -6.41
C GLU A 135 -21.12 2.39 -5.30
N GLU A 136 -22.21 1.67 -5.09
CA GLU A 136 -22.24 0.52 -4.19
C GLU A 136 -22.34 -0.76 -5.02
N LEU A 137 -21.43 -1.69 -4.79
CA LEU A 137 -21.37 -2.97 -5.47
C LEU A 137 -21.38 -4.12 -4.48
N ASN A 138 -22.00 -5.23 -4.87
CA ASN A 138 -21.83 -6.48 -4.17
C ASN A 138 -20.52 -7.13 -4.62
N VAL A 139 -19.64 -7.47 -3.69
CA VAL A 139 -18.33 -8.04 -3.97
C VAL A 139 -18.01 -9.20 -3.04
N ASN A 140 -17.25 -10.14 -3.54
CA ASN A 140 -16.55 -11.13 -2.75
C ASN A 140 -15.09 -10.73 -2.60
N PHE A 141 -14.49 -11.09 -1.46
CA PHE A 141 -13.08 -10.91 -1.20
C PHE A 141 -12.39 -12.26 -1.29
N GLU A 142 -11.59 -12.46 -2.34
CA GLU A 142 -10.67 -13.59 -2.37
C GLU A 142 -9.40 -13.21 -1.62
N LYS A 143 -9.12 -13.94 -0.53
CA LYS A 143 -7.91 -13.75 0.25
C LYS A 143 -6.81 -14.69 -0.25
N SER A 144 -5.69 -14.13 -0.69
CA SER A 144 -4.46 -14.85 -0.94
C SER A 144 -3.40 -14.38 0.06
N GLY A 145 -3.23 -15.15 1.13
CA GLY A 145 -2.38 -14.72 2.23
C GLY A 145 -2.91 -13.47 2.93
N TRP A 146 -2.13 -12.39 2.88
CA TRP A 146 -2.50 -11.07 3.43
C TRP A 146 -3.33 -10.23 2.46
N ASN A 147 -3.15 -10.45 1.16
CA ASN A 147 -3.79 -9.66 0.11
C ASN A 147 -5.24 -10.11 -0.10
N ALA A 148 -6.13 -9.15 -0.35
CA ALA A 148 -7.52 -9.40 -0.68
C ALA A 148 -7.83 -8.80 -2.05
N THR A 149 -8.15 -9.68 -3.02
CA THR A 149 -8.64 -9.25 -4.33
C THR A 149 -10.15 -9.12 -4.28
N ILE A 150 -10.66 -8.03 -4.83
CA ILE A 150 -12.09 -7.76 -4.91
C ILE A 150 -12.64 -8.41 -6.19
N ILE A 151 -13.69 -9.22 -6.05
CA ILE A 151 -14.39 -9.83 -7.19
C ILE A 151 -15.84 -9.37 -7.14
N PRO A 152 -16.33 -8.68 -8.20
CA PRO A 152 -17.76 -8.36 -8.30
C PRO A 152 -18.61 -9.63 -8.22
N ASP A 153 -19.68 -9.60 -7.42
CA ASP A 153 -20.60 -10.73 -7.28
C ASP A 153 -22.05 -10.25 -7.25
N ASP A 154 -22.73 -10.45 -8.37
CA ASP A 154 -24.16 -10.08 -8.52
C ASP A 154 -25.12 -11.00 -7.74
N LYS A 155 -24.62 -12.08 -7.11
CA LYS A 155 -25.45 -13.15 -6.53
C LYS A 155 -25.50 -13.22 -5.01
N GLY A 156 -24.78 -12.35 -4.29
CA GLY A 156 -24.88 -12.38 -2.82
C GLY A 156 -23.65 -11.96 -2.03
N GLY A 157 -22.70 -11.31 -2.65
CA GLY A 157 -21.49 -10.76 -1.99
C GLY A 157 -21.79 -9.69 -0.95
N LYS A 158 -20.78 -9.26 -0.23
CA LYS A 158 -20.87 -8.14 0.70
C LYS A 158 -21.05 -6.83 -0.08
N GLN A 159 -22.05 -6.02 0.32
CA GLN A 159 -22.22 -4.68 -0.24
C GLN A 159 -21.10 -3.78 0.22
N VAL A 160 -20.38 -3.16 -0.73
CA VAL A 160 -19.25 -2.29 -0.50
C VAL A 160 -19.43 -1.00 -1.28
N LYS A 161 -19.15 0.11 -0.61
CA LYS A 161 -19.18 1.44 -1.21
C LYS A 161 -17.82 1.79 -1.79
N PHE A 162 -17.82 2.09 -3.07
CA PHE A 162 -16.67 2.61 -3.80
C PHE A 162 -16.79 4.13 -3.98
N LYS A 163 -15.65 4.80 -4.00
CA LYS A 163 -15.53 6.21 -4.40
C LYS A 163 -14.52 6.35 -5.52
N THR A 164 -14.65 7.40 -6.33
CA THR A 164 -13.55 7.79 -7.20
C THR A 164 -12.46 8.49 -6.39
N LEU A 165 -11.22 8.44 -6.84
CA LEU A 165 -10.15 9.19 -6.18
C LEU A 165 -10.40 10.70 -6.26
N ASP A 166 -10.97 11.18 -7.37
CA ASP A 166 -11.38 12.57 -7.55
C ASP A 166 -12.39 13.01 -6.48
N ALA A 167 -13.39 12.15 -6.18
CA ALA A 167 -14.37 12.41 -5.12
C ALA A 167 -13.72 12.43 -3.72
N VAL A 168 -12.79 11.51 -3.45
CA VAL A 168 -12.06 11.47 -2.17
C VAL A 168 -11.29 12.77 -1.93
N ILE A 169 -10.61 13.30 -2.95
CA ILE A 169 -9.85 14.54 -2.84
C ILE A 169 -10.78 15.75 -2.62
N SER A 170 -11.87 15.84 -3.37
CA SER A 170 -12.83 16.94 -3.25
C SER A 170 -13.56 16.91 -1.89
N GLU A 171 -14.16 15.78 -1.54
CA GLU A 171 -14.93 15.62 -0.30
C GLU A 171 -14.04 15.73 0.97
N GLY A 172 -12.76 15.32 0.86
CA GLY A 172 -11.79 15.42 1.95
C GLY A 172 -11.20 16.82 2.14
N GLY A 173 -11.56 17.79 1.30
CA GLY A 173 -11.03 19.15 1.37
C GLY A 173 -9.55 19.25 0.96
N PHE A 174 -9.10 18.35 0.09
CA PHE A 174 -7.69 18.29 -0.34
C PHE A 174 -7.44 19.03 -1.67
N ASP A 175 -8.44 19.75 -2.21
CA ASP A 175 -8.36 20.43 -3.52
C ASP A 175 -7.19 21.42 -3.63
N ASN A 176 -6.77 22.02 -2.52
CA ASN A 176 -5.66 22.98 -2.48
C ASN A 176 -4.27 22.30 -2.41
N ARG A 177 -4.22 20.97 -2.39
CA ARG A 177 -2.95 20.25 -2.35
C ARG A 177 -2.29 20.20 -3.72
N THR A 178 -0.97 20.30 -3.75
CA THR A 178 -0.18 20.12 -4.97
C THR A 178 0.23 18.66 -5.10
N ILE A 179 -0.58 17.85 -5.76
CA ILE A 179 -0.34 16.40 -5.88
C ILE A 179 0.69 16.16 -6.98
N LYS A 180 1.88 15.61 -6.65
CA LYS A 180 2.96 15.34 -7.61
C LYS A 180 3.44 13.89 -7.62
N LEU A 181 2.97 13.07 -6.70
CA LEU A 181 3.22 11.64 -6.70
C LEU A 181 1.91 10.92 -6.36
N LEU A 182 1.53 9.96 -7.17
CA LEU A 182 0.39 9.07 -6.98
C LEU A 182 0.88 7.64 -7.04
N LYS A 183 0.88 6.93 -5.91
CA LYS A 183 1.05 5.47 -5.87
C LYS A 183 -0.31 4.82 -5.92
N VAL A 184 -0.45 3.80 -6.75
CA VAL A 184 -1.62 2.92 -6.79
C VAL A 184 -1.13 1.48 -6.74
N ASP A 185 -1.61 0.74 -5.75
CA ASP A 185 -1.22 -0.63 -5.46
C ASP A 185 -2.41 -1.32 -4.76
N VAL A 186 -3.33 -1.82 -5.57
CA VAL A 186 -4.64 -2.34 -5.13
C VAL A 186 -4.98 -3.68 -5.78
N GLU A 187 -3.98 -4.54 -5.91
CA GLU A 187 -4.13 -5.95 -6.27
C GLU A 187 -5.03 -6.19 -7.51
N GLY A 188 -4.69 -5.52 -8.62
CA GLY A 188 -5.35 -5.68 -9.91
C GLY A 188 -6.47 -4.67 -10.22
N PHE A 189 -6.85 -3.80 -9.27
CA PHE A 189 -7.80 -2.71 -9.50
C PHE A 189 -7.12 -1.39 -9.91
N ASP A 190 -5.81 -1.36 -10.10
CA ASP A 190 -5.00 -0.17 -10.36
C ASP A 190 -5.53 0.68 -11.51
N THR A 191 -5.83 0.04 -12.65
CA THR A 191 -6.37 0.75 -13.83
C THR A 191 -7.77 1.31 -13.61
N ILE A 192 -8.60 0.62 -12.81
CA ILE A 192 -9.94 1.06 -12.44
C ILE A 192 -9.85 2.30 -11.56
N VAL A 193 -8.95 2.30 -10.57
CA VAL A 193 -8.67 3.46 -9.72
C VAL A 193 -8.17 4.64 -10.54
N LEU A 194 -7.26 4.42 -11.50
CA LEU A 194 -6.74 5.49 -12.36
C LEU A 194 -7.83 6.14 -13.23
N ARG A 195 -8.83 5.39 -13.68
CA ARG A 195 -9.98 5.96 -14.40
C ARG A 195 -10.81 6.87 -13.49
N GLY A 196 -10.92 6.55 -12.19
CA GLY A 196 -11.56 7.39 -11.17
C GLY A 196 -10.70 8.55 -10.66
N ALA A 197 -9.49 8.75 -11.22
CA ALA A 197 -8.55 9.82 -10.87
C ALA A 197 -8.32 10.82 -12.01
N GLY A 198 -9.22 10.88 -12.98
CA GLY A 198 -9.03 11.62 -14.22
C GLY A 198 -8.76 13.11 -14.02
N GLU A 199 -9.50 13.78 -13.13
CA GLU A 199 -9.32 15.21 -12.85
C GLU A 199 -8.00 15.48 -12.11
N ILE A 200 -7.63 14.63 -11.14
CA ILE A 200 -6.35 14.73 -10.43
C ILE A 200 -5.19 14.60 -11.42
N ILE A 201 -5.21 13.58 -12.27
CA ILE A 201 -4.16 13.35 -13.26
C ILE A 201 -4.04 14.52 -14.23
N LYS A 202 -5.16 14.99 -14.75
CA LYS A 202 -5.20 16.12 -15.69
C LYS A 202 -4.70 17.43 -15.07
N ARG A 203 -5.17 17.74 -13.85
CA ARG A 203 -4.88 18.99 -13.14
C ARG A 203 -3.44 19.03 -12.61
N HIS A 204 -2.99 17.97 -11.96
CA HIS A 204 -1.74 17.98 -11.20
C HIS A 204 -0.57 17.36 -11.95
N LYS A 205 -0.83 16.52 -12.96
CA LYS A 205 0.16 15.79 -13.76
C LYS A 205 1.21 15.12 -12.86
N PRO A 206 0.77 14.27 -11.92
CA PRO A 206 1.66 13.59 -10.99
C PRO A 206 2.53 12.56 -11.71
N VAL A 207 3.65 12.21 -11.11
CA VAL A 207 4.30 10.93 -11.39
C VAL A 207 3.38 9.84 -10.83
N VAL A 208 3.04 8.86 -11.67
CA VAL A 208 2.21 7.72 -11.28
C VAL A 208 3.12 6.51 -11.09
N PHE A 209 3.06 5.92 -9.91
CA PHE A 209 3.77 4.70 -9.56
C PHE A 209 2.74 3.57 -9.38
N LEU A 210 2.88 2.52 -10.19
CA LEU A 210 1.98 1.36 -10.19
C LEU A 210 2.77 0.11 -9.86
N GLU A 211 2.13 -0.82 -9.16
CA GLU A 211 2.57 -2.20 -9.17
C GLU A 211 2.06 -2.88 -10.44
N TYR A 212 2.96 -3.53 -11.17
CA TYR A 212 2.60 -4.28 -12.37
C TYR A 212 2.78 -5.77 -12.11
N ASN A 213 1.68 -6.45 -11.84
CA ASN A 213 1.63 -7.90 -11.75
C ASN A 213 1.35 -8.48 -13.15
N ARG A 214 2.26 -9.35 -13.61
CA ARG A 214 2.08 -10.11 -14.88
C ARG A 214 1.27 -11.37 -14.64
#